data_f027ccc2e33527d3a86cb13c1ee6db83
#
_entry.id   f027ccc2e33527d3a86cb13c1ee6db83
#
_cell.length_a   1.000
_cell.length_b   1.000
_cell.length_c   1.000
_cell.angle_alpha   90.00
_cell.angle_beta   90.00
_cell.angle_gamma   90.00
#
_symmetry.space_group_name_H-M   'P 1'
#
loop_
_entity.id
_entity.type
_entity.pdbx_description
1 polymer ?
#
loop_
_entity_poly.entity_id
_entity_poly.type
_entity_poly.pdbx_seq_one_letter_code
_entity_poly.pdbx_strand_id
1 'polypeptide(L)'
;MKFAALVAILADDLEERAIDSAKQAGGGGVTIIDAKGIGAEEKKTFFGLTYEGSQSVLLFILEKKLSVRVLKQLDRDLDLANTSKGVAFTLPLEHVAGIDPAQIRRFEQRIRDDI
;
A
#
# COMPACT_ATOMS: atom_id res chain seq x y z
N MET A 1 12.75 -8.80 -13.91
CA MET A 1 11.65 -8.66 -12.93
C MET A 1 11.14 -7.23 -12.97
N LYS A 2 9.83 -7.06 -12.98
CA LYS A 2 9.21 -5.73 -12.98
C LYS A 2 8.73 -5.36 -11.58
N PHE A 3 8.89 -4.10 -11.23
CA PHE A 3 8.52 -3.57 -9.92
C PHE A 3 7.39 -2.55 -10.01
N ALA A 4 6.68 -2.39 -8.93
CA ALA A 4 5.66 -1.39 -8.77
C ALA A 4 5.75 -0.77 -7.37
N ALA A 5 5.31 0.48 -7.27
CA ALA A 5 5.06 1.09 -5.98
C ALA A 5 3.59 0.84 -5.62
N LEU A 6 3.35 0.35 -4.42
CA LEU A 6 2.01 0.29 -3.84
C LEU A 6 1.92 1.42 -2.82
N VAL A 7 0.95 2.29 -3.02
CA VAL A 7 0.72 3.44 -2.13
C VAL A 7 -0.64 3.28 -1.49
N ALA A 8 -0.69 3.38 -0.17
CA ALA A 8 -1.95 3.40 0.57
C ALA A 8 -2.02 4.68 1.39
N ILE A 9 -3.06 5.46 1.18
CA ILE A 9 -3.34 6.68 1.94
C ILE A 9 -4.53 6.37 2.84
N LEU A 10 -4.30 6.37 4.15
CA LEU A 10 -5.24 5.83 5.11
C LEU A 10 -5.47 6.79 6.27
N ALA A 11 -6.64 6.71 6.87
CA ALA A 11 -6.82 7.27 8.21
C ALA A 11 -5.83 6.60 9.17
N ASP A 12 -5.27 7.35 10.10
CA ASP A 12 -4.23 6.85 11.02
C ASP A 12 -4.63 5.60 11.80
N ASP A 13 -5.89 5.47 12.15
CA ASP A 13 -6.37 4.34 12.93
C ASP A 13 -6.33 3.02 12.16
N LEU A 14 -6.11 3.06 10.84
CA LEU A 14 -5.97 1.86 10.02
C LEU A 14 -4.51 1.44 9.78
N GLU A 15 -3.53 2.23 10.22
CA GLU A 15 -2.13 2.00 9.89
C GLU A 15 -1.64 0.61 10.28
N GLU A 16 -1.85 0.20 11.52
CA GLU A 16 -1.38 -1.10 12.01
C GLU A 16 -2.04 -2.27 11.29
N ARG A 17 -3.36 -2.19 11.09
CA ARG A 17 -4.11 -3.22 10.37
C ARG A 17 -3.63 -3.36 8.93
N ALA A 18 -3.34 -2.23 8.29
CA ALA A 18 -2.84 -2.23 6.92
C ALA A 18 -1.46 -2.87 6.83
N ILE A 19 -0.57 -2.55 7.75
CA ILE A 19 0.77 -3.15 7.78
C ILE A 19 0.68 -4.66 8.00
N ASP A 20 -0.16 -5.11 8.92
CA ASP A 20 -0.35 -6.54 9.19
C ASP A 20 -0.95 -7.26 7.97
N SER A 21 -1.94 -6.65 7.34
CA SER A 21 -2.57 -7.19 6.13
C SER A 21 -1.56 -7.35 4.99
N ALA A 22 -0.75 -6.32 4.77
CA ALA A 22 0.29 -6.35 3.74
C ALA A 22 1.33 -7.44 4.01
N LYS A 23 1.76 -7.60 5.25
CA LYS A 23 2.71 -8.66 5.64
C LYS A 23 2.15 -10.04 5.36
N GLN A 24 0.89 -10.28 5.70
CA GLN A 24 0.24 -11.56 5.44
C GLN A 24 0.19 -11.88 3.95
N ALA A 25 0.04 -10.88 3.11
CA ALA A 25 0.02 -11.06 1.66
C ALA A 25 1.41 -11.18 1.03
N GLY A 26 2.47 -11.02 1.81
CA GLY A 26 3.85 -11.11 1.35
C GLY A 26 4.57 -9.78 1.18
N GLY A 27 3.93 -8.67 1.51
CA GLY A 27 4.58 -7.36 1.55
C GLY A 27 5.63 -7.35 2.65
N GLY A 28 6.84 -6.94 2.32
CA GLY A 28 7.94 -6.87 3.27
C GLY A 28 8.02 -5.52 3.95
N GLY A 29 9.14 -4.83 3.74
CA GLY A 29 9.35 -3.51 4.33
C GLY A 29 8.38 -2.47 3.80
N VAL A 30 8.07 -1.49 4.63
CA VAL A 30 7.18 -0.39 4.29
C VAL A 30 7.79 0.92 4.78
N THR A 31 7.63 1.97 3.97
CA THR A 31 7.94 3.34 4.39
C THR A 31 6.64 3.99 4.83
N ILE A 32 6.64 4.57 6.01
CA ILE A 32 5.46 5.21 6.59
C ILE A 32 5.69 6.72 6.59
N ILE A 33 4.74 7.45 6.04
CA ILE A 33 4.80 8.91 5.96
C ILE A 33 3.56 9.47 6.65
N ASP A 34 3.78 10.37 7.60
CA ASP A 34 2.68 11.11 8.21
C ASP A 34 2.22 12.20 7.26
N ALA A 35 0.91 12.32 7.10
CA ALA A 35 0.34 13.21 6.12
C ALA A 35 -0.94 13.88 6.60
N LYS A 36 -1.38 14.90 5.86
CA LYS A 36 -2.66 15.56 6.03
C LYS A 36 -3.37 15.61 4.70
N GLY A 37 -4.68 15.44 4.71
CA GLY A 37 -5.48 15.57 3.52
C GLY A 37 -6.46 16.71 3.64
N ILE A 38 -6.74 17.37 2.53
CA ILE A 38 -7.78 18.39 2.42
C ILE A 38 -8.69 17.97 1.28
N GLY A 39 -9.97 17.75 1.59
CA GLY A 39 -10.94 17.42 0.58
C GLY A 39 -11.34 18.63 -0.26
N ALA A 40 -11.88 18.37 -1.44
CA ALA A 40 -12.38 19.42 -2.33
C ALA A 40 -13.68 20.05 -1.82
N GLU A 41 -14.37 19.39 -0.90
CA GLU A 41 -15.62 19.86 -0.32
C GLU A 41 -15.43 20.33 1.12
N GLU A 42 -16.31 21.21 1.59
CA GLU A 42 -16.30 21.72 2.96
C GLU A 42 -16.47 20.64 4.03
N LYS A 43 -16.88 19.44 3.65
CA LYS A 43 -17.14 18.33 4.57
C LYS A 43 -15.87 17.53 4.96
N LYS A 44 -14.70 18.09 4.75
CA LYS A 44 -13.43 17.48 5.19
C LYS A 44 -13.19 16.10 4.60
N THR A 45 -13.33 15.96 3.27
CA THR A 45 -13.02 14.72 2.57
C THR A 45 -11.82 14.89 1.63
N PHE A 46 -11.02 13.85 1.47
CA PHE A 46 -9.89 13.81 0.55
C PHE A 46 -9.86 12.43 -0.09
N PHE A 47 -9.97 12.35 -1.42
CA PHE A 47 -10.13 11.10 -2.14
C PHE A 47 -11.25 10.21 -1.57
N GLY A 48 -12.36 10.81 -1.17
CA GLY A 48 -13.42 10.08 -0.50
C GLY A 48 -13.15 9.73 0.96
N LEU A 49 -12.01 10.16 1.50
CA LEU A 49 -11.65 9.93 2.90
C LEU A 49 -12.31 10.98 3.79
N THR A 50 -12.79 10.56 4.95
CA THR A 50 -13.19 11.50 5.99
C THR A 50 -11.93 12.10 6.60
N TYR A 51 -11.79 13.43 6.51
CA TYR A 51 -10.65 14.11 7.09
C TYR A 51 -10.86 14.28 8.60
N GLU A 52 -10.11 13.52 9.38
CA GLU A 52 -10.13 13.59 10.85
C GLU A 52 -8.77 14.02 11.42
N GLY A 53 -7.99 14.79 10.68
CA GLY A 53 -6.67 15.25 11.09
C GLY A 53 -5.56 14.49 10.37
N SER A 54 -4.92 13.57 11.06
CA SER A 54 -3.75 12.88 10.54
C SER A 54 -4.09 11.68 9.68
N GLN A 55 -3.29 11.49 8.64
CA GLN A 55 -3.36 10.34 7.76
C GLN A 55 -2.00 9.67 7.70
N SER A 56 -1.99 8.40 7.33
CA SER A 56 -0.76 7.66 7.09
C SER A 56 -0.65 7.32 5.61
N VAL A 57 0.52 7.54 5.03
CA VAL A 57 0.84 7.06 3.69
C VAL A 57 1.80 5.89 3.84
N LEU A 58 1.41 4.72 3.35
CA LEU A 58 2.25 3.53 3.33
C LEU A 58 2.79 3.34 1.92
N LEU A 59 4.10 3.23 1.80
CA LEU A 59 4.76 3.08 0.51
C LEU A 59 5.54 1.77 0.50
N PHE A 60 5.18 0.90 -0.43
CA PHE A 60 5.85 -0.38 -0.65
C PHE A 60 6.46 -0.39 -2.04
N ILE A 61 7.67 -0.93 -2.16
CA ILE A 61 8.26 -1.24 -3.47
C ILE A 61 8.26 -2.76 -3.57
N LEU A 62 7.49 -3.28 -4.51
CA LEU A 62 7.23 -4.72 -4.62
C LEU A 62 7.38 -5.16 -6.07
N GLU A 63 7.59 -6.46 -6.27
CA GLU A 63 7.44 -7.04 -7.59
C GLU A 63 5.98 -6.81 -8.06
N LYS A 64 5.80 -6.58 -9.36
CA LYS A 64 4.53 -6.13 -9.91
C LYS A 64 3.34 -7.02 -9.56
N LYS A 65 3.49 -8.33 -9.70
CA LYS A 65 2.39 -9.27 -9.38
C LYS A 65 2.09 -9.29 -7.88
N LEU A 66 3.13 -9.24 -7.07
CA LEU A 66 2.99 -9.20 -5.62
C LEU A 66 2.29 -7.91 -5.18
N SER A 67 2.56 -6.79 -5.84
CA SER A 67 1.91 -5.52 -5.51
C SER A 67 0.39 -5.60 -5.70
N VAL A 68 -0.07 -6.23 -6.76
CA VAL A 68 -1.50 -6.43 -7.01
C VAL A 68 -2.12 -7.34 -5.95
N ARG A 69 -1.42 -8.39 -5.56
CA ARG A 69 -1.87 -9.30 -4.52
C ARG A 69 -2.02 -8.59 -3.17
N VAL A 70 -1.03 -7.78 -2.80
CA VAL A 70 -1.08 -6.99 -1.57
C VAL A 70 -2.21 -5.96 -1.64
N LEU A 71 -2.39 -5.31 -2.79
CA LEU A 71 -3.49 -4.36 -3.00
C LEU A 71 -4.85 -5.01 -2.75
N LYS A 72 -5.08 -6.18 -3.32
CA LYS A 72 -6.34 -6.90 -3.14
C LYS A 72 -6.57 -7.32 -1.69
N GLN A 73 -5.51 -7.73 -1.01
CA GLN A 73 -5.59 -8.10 0.40
C GLN A 73 -5.95 -6.88 1.26
N LEU A 74 -5.33 -5.74 1.01
CA LEU A 74 -5.64 -4.48 1.72
C LEU A 74 -7.09 -4.07 1.50
N ASP A 75 -7.55 -4.09 0.25
CA ASP A 75 -8.92 -3.73 -0.09
C ASP A 75 -9.92 -4.60 0.65
N ARG A 76 -9.68 -5.90 0.70
CA ARG A 76 -10.56 -6.85 1.39
C ARG A 76 -10.52 -6.68 2.91
N ASP A 77 -9.31 -6.64 3.50
CA ASP A 77 -9.17 -6.64 4.95
C ASP A 77 -9.59 -5.31 5.59
N LEU A 78 -9.40 -4.21 4.88
CA LEU A 78 -9.76 -2.88 5.38
C LEU A 78 -11.10 -2.39 4.87
N ASP A 79 -11.71 -3.13 3.95
CA ASP A 79 -13.00 -2.76 3.33
C ASP A 79 -12.98 -1.32 2.82
N LEU A 80 -11.95 -0.98 2.04
CA LEU A 80 -11.69 0.42 1.64
C LEU A 80 -12.85 1.05 0.89
N ALA A 81 -13.49 0.30 0.01
CA ALA A 81 -14.58 0.82 -0.81
C ALA A 81 -15.79 1.29 0.02
N ASN A 82 -16.02 0.67 1.17
CA ASN A 82 -17.21 0.91 1.99
C ASN A 82 -16.94 1.79 3.21
N THR A 83 -15.70 1.88 3.67
CA THR A 83 -15.40 2.61 4.91
C THR A 83 -15.06 4.07 4.69
N SER A 84 -14.71 4.47 3.47
CA SER A 84 -14.22 5.82 3.13
C SER A 84 -13.03 6.26 4.01
N LYS A 85 -12.24 5.30 4.48
CA LYS A 85 -11.08 5.58 5.34
C LYS A 85 -9.75 5.44 4.64
N GLY A 86 -9.74 5.07 3.37
CA GLY A 86 -8.49 4.91 2.66
C GLY A 86 -8.66 4.67 1.18
N VAL A 87 -7.57 4.91 0.48
CA VAL A 87 -7.42 4.60 -0.94
C VAL A 87 -6.06 3.94 -1.11
N ALA A 88 -5.99 2.95 -1.97
CA ALA A 88 -4.73 2.29 -2.29
C ALA A 88 -4.64 2.08 -3.79
N PHE A 89 -3.43 2.19 -4.32
CA PHE A 89 -3.20 2.05 -5.76
C PHE A 89 -1.78 1.58 -6.03
N THR A 90 -1.55 1.08 -7.23
CA THR A 90 -0.22 0.68 -7.67
C THR A 90 0.24 1.56 -8.83
N LEU A 91 1.54 1.81 -8.88
CA LEU A 91 2.21 2.54 -9.95
C LEU A 91 3.32 1.65 -10.52
N PRO A 92 3.34 1.39 -11.82
CA PRO A 92 4.47 0.66 -12.40
C PRO A 92 5.72 1.53 -12.32
N LEU A 93 6.85 0.91 -11.94
CA LEU A 93 8.14 1.59 -11.88
C LEU A 93 8.92 1.24 -13.14
N GLU A 94 9.29 2.26 -13.90
CA GLU A 94 10.02 2.08 -15.14
C GLU A 94 11.49 1.74 -14.87
N HIS A 95 12.09 2.46 -13.93
CA HIS A 95 13.49 2.27 -13.55
C HIS A 95 13.61 2.29 -12.03
N VAL A 96 14.37 1.34 -11.48
CA VAL A 96 14.59 1.24 -10.03
C VAL A 96 16.06 1.01 -9.79
N ALA A 97 16.63 1.75 -8.85
CA ALA A 97 18.00 1.56 -8.39
C ALA A 97 18.01 1.30 -6.89
N GLY A 98 19.00 0.58 -6.42
CA GLY A 98 19.16 0.33 -4.99
C GLY A 98 18.53 -0.95 -4.47
N ILE A 99 18.00 -1.78 -5.36
CA ILE A 99 17.49 -3.08 -4.98
C ILE A 99 18.63 -4.10 -5.00
N ASP A 100 18.88 -4.68 -3.85
CA ASP A 100 19.90 -5.69 -3.64
C ASP A 100 19.53 -7.00 -4.37
N PRO A 101 20.50 -7.71 -4.99
CA PRO A 101 20.23 -9.02 -5.59
C PRO A 101 19.60 -10.03 -4.65
N ALA A 102 19.90 -9.98 -3.37
CA ALA A 102 19.28 -10.84 -2.38
C ALA A 102 17.79 -10.54 -2.22
N GLN A 103 17.39 -9.27 -2.32
CA GLN A 103 15.98 -8.88 -2.29
C GLN A 103 15.25 -9.39 -3.52
N ILE A 104 15.88 -9.33 -4.69
CA ILE A 104 15.32 -9.86 -5.93
C ILE A 104 15.04 -11.36 -5.79
N ARG A 105 16.00 -12.11 -5.25
CA ARG A 105 15.83 -13.56 -5.02
C ARG A 105 14.69 -13.85 -4.06
N ARG A 106 14.52 -13.05 -3.02
CA ARG A 106 13.40 -13.21 -2.08
C ARG A 106 12.06 -12.96 -2.73
N PHE A 107 11.95 -11.95 -3.59
CA PHE A 107 10.74 -11.70 -4.35
C PHE A 107 10.42 -12.86 -5.29
N GLU A 108 11.42 -13.37 -6.00
CA GLU A 108 11.26 -14.53 -6.89
C GLU A 108 10.77 -15.76 -6.12
N GLN A 109 11.32 -16.01 -4.93
CA GLN A 109 10.92 -17.13 -4.09
C GLN A 109 9.46 -16.99 -3.65
N ARG A 110 9.04 -15.81 -3.23
CA ARG A 110 7.65 -15.55 -2.86
C ARG A 110 6.68 -15.80 -4.01
N ILE A 111 7.06 -15.38 -5.20
CA ILE A 111 6.25 -15.59 -6.41
C ILE A 111 6.11 -17.08 -6.69
N ARG A 112 7.19 -17.85 -6.57
CA ARG A 112 7.16 -19.28 -6.79
C ARG A 112 6.32 -20.02 -5.75
N ASP A 113 6.39 -19.62 -4.51
CA ASP A 113 5.65 -20.25 -3.42
C ASP A 113 4.14 -20.03 -3.53
N ASP A 114 3.72 -19.05 -4.33
CA ASP A 114 2.32 -18.68 -4.53
C ASP A 114 1.67 -19.34 -5.77
N ILE A 115 2.44 -20.09 -6.52
CA ILE A 115 1.93 -20.73 -7.74
C ILE A 115 1.43 -22.15 -7.45
#